data_c6a131d1cd15b6e5460fe69773671f11
#
_entry.id   c6a131d1cd15b6e5460fe69773671f11
#
_cell.length_a   1.000
_cell.length_b   1.000
_cell.length_c   1.000
_cell.angle_alpha   90.00
_cell.angle_beta   90.00
_cell.angle_gamma   90.00
#
_symmetry.space_group_name_H-M   'P 1'
#
loop_
_entity.id
_entity.type
_entity.pdbx_description
1 polymer ?
#
loop_
_entity_poly.entity_id
_entity_poly.type
_entity_poly.pdbx_seq_one_letter_code
_entity_poly.pdbx_strand_id
1 'polypeptide(L)'
;MLLYTTNPVQQDAFIQAAVGKGYKVVKLETMVDAAFINNVEMKWEGVQFVRVDADVVDNLIDKQENVDSVLSKDEVEQAKKLFEFQIPETTITVEVKGLSQDAAPVIATRPEFMRRMKDMASMGGGGMTAFYAQMPDEVNLTINGNHAIFQALLKEPDIDKQQKQARNLADLALLSQGLLKGAELTNFINRSVDLLK
;
A
#
# COMPACT_ATOMS: atom_id res chain seq x y z
N MET A 1 1.42 -17.88 9.64
CA MET A 1 1.29 -17.10 8.41
C MET A 1 2.58 -17.19 7.63
N LEU A 2 2.50 -17.29 6.29
CA LEU A 2 3.62 -17.41 5.37
C LEU A 2 3.60 -16.21 4.40
N LEU A 3 4.69 -15.45 4.34
CA LEU A 3 4.82 -14.36 3.40
C LEU A 3 5.30 -14.87 2.04
N TYR A 4 4.72 -14.33 0.96
CA TYR A 4 5.14 -14.67 -0.39
C TYR A 4 5.21 -13.46 -1.31
N THR A 5 5.95 -13.60 -2.39
CA THR A 5 6.04 -12.64 -3.49
C THR A 5 5.68 -13.31 -4.81
N THR A 6 5.00 -12.57 -5.67
CA THR A 6 4.69 -12.99 -7.05
C THR A 6 5.57 -12.28 -8.08
N ASN A 7 6.23 -11.20 -7.68
CA ASN A 7 7.14 -10.44 -8.52
C ASN A 7 8.23 -9.80 -7.65
N PRO A 8 9.35 -10.50 -7.41
CA PRO A 8 10.40 -10.00 -6.53
C PRO A 8 10.99 -8.64 -6.95
N VAL A 9 10.98 -8.33 -8.24
CA VAL A 9 11.52 -7.06 -8.75
C VAL A 9 10.61 -5.89 -8.39
N GLN A 10 9.30 -6.03 -8.63
CA GLN A 10 8.33 -4.98 -8.32
C GLN A 10 8.06 -4.85 -6.81
N GLN A 11 8.20 -5.94 -6.06
CA GLN A 11 7.91 -6.01 -4.64
C GLN A 11 9.17 -5.93 -3.76
N ASP A 12 10.30 -5.51 -4.33
CA ASP A 12 11.61 -5.51 -3.64
C ASP A 12 11.57 -4.72 -2.33
N ALA A 13 11.00 -3.53 -2.31
CA ALA A 13 10.92 -2.69 -1.10
C ALA A 13 10.17 -3.40 0.05
N PHE A 14 9.08 -4.09 -0.25
CA PHE A 14 8.30 -4.86 0.73
C PHE A 14 9.05 -6.11 1.20
N ILE A 15 9.76 -6.78 0.28
CA ILE A 15 10.60 -7.93 0.62
C ILE A 15 11.72 -7.50 1.57
N GLN A 16 12.41 -6.40 1.26
CA GLN A 16 13.50 -5.87 2.11
C GLN A 16 12.97 -5.48 3.50
N ALA A 17 11.81 -4.83 3.57
CA ALA A 17 11.17 -4.50 4.84
C ALA A 17 10.84 -5.75 5.68
N ALA A 18 10.27 -6.79 5.05
CA ALA A 18 9.95 -8.05 5.72
C ALA A 18 11.22 -8.80 6.19
N VAL A 19 12.23 -8.91 5.33
CA VAL A 19 13.50 -9.59 5.62
C VAL A 19 14.27 -8.83 6.71
N GLY A 20 14.29 -7.50 6.68
CA GLY A 20 14.92 -6.67 7.71
C GLY A 20 14.35 -6.90 9.11
N LYS A 21 13.09 -7.36 9.20
CA LYS A 21 12.42 -7.75 10.45
C LYS A 21 12.48 -9.28 10.74
N GLY A 22 13.31 -10.00 10.00
CA GLY A 22 13.57 -11.43 10.22
C GLY A 22 12.55 -12.38 9.61
N TYR A 23 11.62 -11.90 8.79
CA TYR A 23 10.67 -12.75 8.07
C TYR A 23 11.32 -13.43 6.86
N LYS A 24 10.82 -14.61 6.52
CA LYS A 24 11.16 -15.29 5.27
C LYS A 24 10.05 -15.08 4.26
N VAL A 25 10.43 -14.77 3.02
CA VAL A 25 9.49 -14.55 1.91
C VAL A 25 9.68 -15.67 0.88
N VAL A 26 8.60 -16.36 0.54
CA VAL A 26 8.59 -17.44 -0.45
C VAL A 26 8.26 -16.85 -1.82
N LYS A 27 8.98 -17.28 -2.85
CA LYS A 27 8.72 -16.89 -4.22
C LYS A 27 7.66 -17.83 -4.84
N LEU A 28 6.53 -17.27 -5.25
CA LEU A 28 5.40 -17.96 -5.87
C LEU A 28 4.98 -17.16 -7.12
N GLU A 29 5.60 -17.46 -8.28
CA GLU A 29 5.46 -16.65 -9.51
C GLU A 29 4.61 -17.33 -10.59
N THR A 30 4.19 -18.57 -10.37
CA THR A 30 3.51 -19.33 -11.40
C THR A 30 1.99 -19.31 -11.25
N MET A 31 1.28 -19.51 -12.36
CA MET A 31 -0.19 -19.55 -12.33
C MET A 31 -0.74 -20.66 -11.43
N VAL A 32 0.00 -21.75 -11.27
CA VAL A 32 -0.43 -22.88 -10.41
C VAL A 32 -0.28 -22.57 -8.94
N ASP A 33 0.54 -21.58 -8.56
CA ASP A 33 0.79 -21.24 -7.17
C ASP A 33 -0.46 -20.69 -6.47
N ALA A 34 -1.34 -19.99 -7.18
CA ALA A 34 -2.61 -19.54 -6.64
C ALA A 34 -3.51 -20.72 -6.23
N ALA A 35 -3.59 -21.77 -7.06
CA ALA A 35 -4.32 -22.98 -6.74
C ALA A 35 -3.64 -23.77 -5.60
N PHE A 36 -2.31 -23.79 -5.56
CA PHE A 36 -1.55 -24.39 -4.48
C PHE A 36 -1.83 -23.68 -3.15
N ILE A 37 -1.75 -22.36 -3.09
CA ILE A 37 -2.05 -21.55 -1.91
C ILE A 37 -3.45 -21.89 -1.38
N ASN A 38 -4.47 -21.82 -2.24
CA ASN A 38 -5.86 -22.11 -1.85
C ASN A 38 -6.01 -23.53 -1.30
N ASN A 39 -5.35 -24.51 -1.92
CA ASN A 39 -5.42 -25.91 -1.49
C ASN A 39 -4.75 -26.12 -0.13
N VAL A 40 -3.63 -25.47 0.13
CA VAL A 40 -2.93 -25.57 1.42
C VAL A 40 -3.73 -24.89 2.52
N GLU A 41 -4.25 -23.68 2.27
CA GLU A 41 -5.09 -22.96 3.23
C GLU A 41 -6.38 -23.72 3.60
N MET A 42 -6.96 -24.41 2.63
CA MET A 42 -8.14 -25.26 2.88
C MET A 42 -7.84 -26.54 3.67
N LYS A 43 -6.66 -27.13 3.50
CA LYS A 43 -6.30 -28.41 4.09
C LYS A 43 -5.56 -28.30 5.41
N TRP A 44 -4.82 -27.22 5.63
CA TRP A 44 -3.97 -27.04 6.79
C TRP A 44 -4.52 -25.91 7.66
N GLU A 45 -5.16 -26.31 8.75
CA GLU A 45 -5.69 -25.36 9.72
C GLU A 45 -4.60 -24.45 10.27
N GLY A 46 -4.87 -23.15 10.32
CA GLY A 46 -3.95 -22.12 10.83
C GLY A 46 -2.85 -21.71 9.85
N VAL A 47 -2.80 -22.24 8.65
CA VAL A 47 -1.90 -21.77 7.58
C VAL A 47 -2.60 -20.71 6.76
N GLN A 48 -1.95 -19.57 6.60
CA GLN A 48 -2.41 -18.48 5.76
C GLN A 48 -1.22 -17.92 4.97
N PHE A 49 -1.40 -17.73 3.67
CA PHE A 49 -0.44 -17.07 2.81
C PHE A 49 -0.84 -15.60 2.62
N VAL A 50 0.13 -14.71 2.76
CA VAL A 50 -0.08 -13.27 2.57
C VAL A 50 1.02 -12.73 1.68
N ARG A 51 0.64 -12.01 0.63
CA ARG A 51 1.62 -11.39 -0.25
C ARG A 51 2.30 -10.22 0.46
N VAL A 52 3.61 -10.05 0.25
CA VAL A 52 4.44 -9.07 1.00
C VAL A 52 3.96 -7.62 0.91
N ASP A 53 3.18 -7.28 -0.12
CA ASP A 53 2.63 -5.94 -0.35
C ASP A 53 1.14 -5.82 0.01
N ALA A 54 0.57 -6.81 0.73
CA ALA A 54 -0.80 -6.76 1.21
C ALA A 54 -0.90 -5.97 2.53
N ASP A 55 -2.07 -5.38 2.78
CA ASP A 55 -2.37 -4.59 3.97
C ASP A 55 -2.14 -5.32 5.31
N VAL A 56 -2.34 -6.62 5.30
CA VAL A 56 -2.11 -7.46 6.50
C VAL A 56 -0.64 -7.51 6.89
N VAL A 57 0.29 -7.36 5.93
CA VAL A 57 1.73 -7.40 6.19
C VAL A 57 2.19 -6.17 6.97
N ASP A 58 1.64 -5.00 6.70
CA ASP A 58 1.95 -3.79 7.45
C ASP A 58 1.66 -3.97 8.94
N ASN A 59 0.50 -4.55 9.26
CA ASN A 59 0.14 -4.88 10.65
C ASN A 59 1.02 -5.97 11.29
N LEU A 60 1.71 -6.78 10.48
CA LEU A 60 2.60 -7.83 10.95
C LEU A 60 4.03 -7.35 11.12
N ILE A 61 4.47 -6.53 10.18
CA ILE A 61 5.80 -5.94 10.22
C ILE A 61 5.90 -5.02 11.44
N ASP A 62 4.80 -4.37 11.83
CA ASP A 62 4.76 -3.46 12.98
C ASP A 62 4.27 -4.08 14.30
N LYS A 63 4.01 -5.39 14.35
CA LYS A 63 3.47 -6.06 15.56
C LYS A 63 4.33 -5.95 16.83
N GLN A 64 5.56 -5.51 16.74
CA GLN A 64 6.43 -5.34 17.91
C GLN A 64 6.46 -3.92 18.47
N GLU A 65 5.93 -2.95 17.75
CA GLU A 65 5.87 -1.56 18.20
C GLU A 65 4.51 -0.96 17.86
N ASN A 66 3.51 -1.12 18.74
CA ASN A 66 2.42 -0.15 18.82
C ASN A 66 3.05 1.16 19.31
N VAL A 67 3.77 1.84 18.45
CA VAL A 67 4.24 3.18 18.74
C VAL A 67 3.06 4.12 18.49
N ASP A 68 2.60 4.78 19.52
CA ASP A 68 1.57 5.80 19.34
C ASP A 68 2.06 6.85 18.33
N SER A 69 1.17 7.31 17.48
CA SER A 69 1.48 8.43 16.59
C SER A 69 1.85 9.66 17.43
N VAL A 70 2.94 10.34 17.08
CA VAL A 70 3.34 11.60 17.73
C VAL A 70 2.42 12.78 17.32
N LEU A 71 1.55 12.59 16.32
CA LEU A 71 0.58 13.58 15.90
C LEU A 71 -0.58 13.64 16.89
N SER A 72 -1.00 14.85 17.25
CA SER A 72 -2.23 15.08 18.00
C SER A 72 -3.46 14.64 17.20
N LYS A 73 -4.61 14.51 17.85
CA LYS A 73 -5.88 14.15 17.17
C LYS A 73 -6.24 15.11 16.05
N ASP A 74 -6.03 16.41 16.26
CA ASP A 74 -6.33 17.44 15.27
C ASP A 74 -5.38 17.34 14.07
N GLU A 75 -4.09 17.09 14.31
CA GLU A 75 -3.10 16.86 13.24
C GLU A 75 -3.38 15.55 12.46
N VAL A 76 -3.85 14.51 13.11
CA VAL A 76 -4.30 13.27 12.44
C VAL A 76 -5.46 13.55 11.48
N GLU A 77 -6.48 14.30 11.92
CA GLU A 77 -7.62 14.65 11.06
C GLU A 77 -7.19 15.60 9.91
N GLN A 78 -6.28 16.53 10.18
CA GLN A 78 -5.70 17.38 9.14
C GLN A 78 -4.91 16.56 8.13
N ALA A 79 -4.07 15.63 8.58
CA ALA A 79 -3.31 14.74 7.70
C ALA A 79 -4.25 13.91 6.82
N LYS A 80 -5.30 13.31 7.37
CA LYS A 80 -6.28 12.54 6.58
C LYS A 80 -6.90 13.39 5.48
N LYS A 81 -7.38 14.60 5.80
CA LYS A 81 -8.00 15.51 4.82
C LYS A 81 -7.06 15.88 3.67
N LEU A 82 -5.75 16.00 3.91
CA LEU A 82 -4.78 16.30 2.87
C LEU A 82 -4.62 15.16 1.86
N PHE A 83 -4.94 13.93 2.27
CA PHE A 83 -4.84 12.73 1.43
C PHE A 83 -6.20 12.25 0.90
N GLU A 84 -7.29 12.97 1.18
CA GLU A 84 -8.62 12.73 0.59
C GLU A 84 -8.69 13.32 -0.82
N PHE A 85 -8.12 12.64 -1.79
CA PHE A 85 -8.23 12.98 -3.20
C PHE A 85 -8.78 11.80 -3.99
N GLN A 86 -9.33 12.09 -5.17
CA GLN A 86 -9.90 11.07 -6.04
C GLN A 86 -8.89 10.64 -7.12
N ILE A 87 -8.84 9.34 -7.34
CA ILE A 87 -8.17 8.75 -8.50
C ILE A 87 -9.22 7.98 -9.28
N PRO A 88 -9.31 8.16 -10.61
CA PRO A 88 -10.24 7.41 -11.43
C PRO A 88 -10.12 5.90 -11.20
N GLU A 89 -11.25 5.22 -11.10
CA GLU A 89 -11.32 3.77 -10.92
C GLU A 89 -10.60 3.21 -9.68
N THR A 90 -10.33 4.05 -8.68
CA THR A 90 -9.66 3.65 -7.44
C THR A 90 -10.41 4.20 -6.24
N THR A 91 -10.75 3.32 -5.29
CA THR A 91 -11.26 3.72 -3.98
C THR A 91 -10.11 3.80 -3.00
N ILE A 92 -9.91 4.97 -2.40
CA ILE A 92 -8.82 5.21 -1.45
C ILE A 92 -9.39 5.31 -0.04
N THR A 93 -8.83 4.53 0.88
CA THR A 93 -9.06 4.66 2.32
C THR A 93 -7.79 5.19 2.97
N VAL A 94 -7.89 6.23 3.80
CA VAL A 94 -6.75 6.87 4.46
C VAL A 94 -6.76 6.58 5.94
N GLU A 95 -5.65 6.08 6.47
CA GLU A 95 -5.43 5.90 7.90
C GLU A 95 -4.09 6.51 8.35
N VAL A 96 -4.00 6.89 9.61
CA VAL A 96 -2.76 7.38 10.22
C VAL A 96 -2.34 6.41 11.31
N LYS A 97 -1.10 5.93 11.22
CA LYS A 97 -0.49 5.01 12.21
C LYS A 97 0.84 5.54 12.71
N GLY A 98 1.21 5.16 13.90
CA GLY A 98 2.57 5.37 14.40
C GLY A 98 3.44 4.19 13.94
N LEU A 99 4.25 4.40 12.91
CA LEU A 99 5.23 3.44 12.44
C LEU A 99 6.64 3.86 12.88
N SER A 100 7.66 3.05 12.57
CA SER A 100 9.06 3.46 12.76
C SER A 100 9.36 4.76 12.00
N GLN A 101 10.19 5.62 12.57
CA GLN A 101 10.60 6.88 11.92
C GLN A 101 11.34 6.65 10.59
N ASP A 102 12.01 5.50 10.45
CA ASP A 102 12.74 5.10 9.24
C ASP A 102 11.84 4.43 8.19
N ALA A 103 10.59 4.10 8.55
CA ALA A 103 9.63 3.55 7.60
C ALA A 103 9.18 4.62 6.61
N ALA A 104 8.66 4.21 5.45
CA ALA A 104 8.17 5.14 4.45
C ALA A 104 7.12 6.11 5.03
N PRO A 105 7.09 7.38 4.58
CA PRO A 105 6.14 8.37 5.07
C PRO A 105 4.69 8.01 4.74
N VAL A 106 4.45 7.43 3.58
CA VAL A 106 3.15 6.93 3.15
C VAL A 106 3.34 5.56 2.52
N ILE A 107 2.51 4.62 2.91
CA ILE A 107 2.51 3.26 2.38
C ILE A 107 1.15 3.02 1.71
N ALA A 108 1.17 2.53 0.47
CA ALA A 108 -0.02 2.07 -0.22
C ALA A 108 -0.08 0.55 -0.15
N THR A 109 -1.24 0.02 0.23
CA THR A 109 -1.49 -1.42 0.24
C THR A 109 -2.82 -1.74 -0.40
N ARG A 110 -3.00 -3.00 -0.79
CA ARG A 110 -4.24 -3.49 -1.42
C ARG A 110 -4.84 -4.59 -0.55
N PRO A 111 -6.15 -4.53 -0.24
CA PRO A 111 -6.82 -5.60 0.50
C PRO A 111 -6.58 -6.95 -0.17
N GLU A 112 -6.05 -7.91 0.59
CA GLU A 112 -5.60 -9.21 0.07
C GLU A 112 -6.73 -9.95 -0.64
N PHE A 113 -7.93 -9.93 -0.09
CA PHE A 113 -9.09 -10.58 -0.68
C PHE A 113 -9.42 -10.02 -2.07
N MET A 114 -9.56 -8.70 -2.19
CA MET A 114 -9.91 -8.05 -3.46
C MET A 114 -8.84 -8.27 -4.52
N ARG A 115 -7.59 -8.20 -4.11
CA ARG A 115 -6.46 -8.47 -4.97
C ARG A 115 -6.51 -9.91 -5.52
N ARG A 116 -6.70 -10.91 -4.65
CA ARG A 116 -6.80 -12.32 -5.08
C ARG A 116 -7.97 -12.56 -6.03
N MET A 117 -9.12 -11.94 -5.77
CA MET A 117 -10.28 -12.06 -6.64
C MET A 117 -10.01 -11.49 -8.03
N LYS A 118 -9.34 -10.34 -8.11
CA LYS A 118 -8.94 -9.75 -9.40
C LYS A 118 -7.88 -10.57 -10.13
N ASP A 119 -6.89 -11.09 -9.42
CA ASP A 119 -5.86 -11.97 -10.00
C ASP A 119 -6.51 -13.24 -10.59
N MET A 120 -7.45 -13.87 -9.87
CA MET A 120 -8.21 -15.04 -10.36
C MET A 120 -9.07 -14.69 -11.58
N ALA A 121 -9.68 -13.51 -11.60
CA ALA A 121 -10.48 -13.05 -12.73
C ALA A 121 -9.62 -12.86 -13.99
N SER A 122 -8.39 -12.33 -13.84
CA SER A 122 -7.46 -12.12 -14.96
C SER A 122 -6.96 -13.45 -15.58
N MET A 123 -7.01 -14.54 -14.81
CA MET A 123 -6.65 -15.90 -15.24
C MET A 123 -7.79 -16.65 -15.94
N GLY A 124 -8.91 -15.98 -16.28
CA GLY A 124 -10.04 -16.58 -16.95
C GLY A 124 -11.08 -17.18 -16.00
N GLY A 125 -11.08 -16.77 -14.75
CA GLY A 125 -12.13 -17.11 -13.79
C GLY A 125 -13.48 -16.60 -14.28
N GLY A 126 -14.46 -17.51 -14.45
CA GLY A 126 -15.83 -17.18 -14.83
C GLY A 126 -16.73 -16.84 -13.64
N GLY A 127 -17.95 -16.41 -13.90
CA GLY A 127 -18.95 -16.18 -12.86
C GLY A 127 -18.64 -15.01 -11.94
N MET A 128 -18.62 -15.24 -10.63
CA MET A 128 -18.46 -14.19 -9.63
C MET A 128 -17.10 -13.49 -9.70
N THR A 129 -16.03 -14.16 -10.13
CA THR A 129 -14.71 -13.57 -10.27
C THR A 129 -14.66 -12.51 -11.38
N ALA A 130 -15.41 -12.68 -12.47
CA ALA A 130 -15.54 -11.69 -13.54
C ALA A 130 -16.19 -10.39 -13.04
N PHE A 131 -17.08 -10.47 -12.05
CA PHE A 131 -17.66 -9.30 -11.38
C PHE A 131 -16.58 -8.49 -10.63
N TYR A 132 -15.71 -9.16 -9.89
CA TYR A 132 -14.60 -8.50 -9.18
C TYR A 132 -13.60 -7.82 -10.11
N ALA A 133 -13.41 -8.35 -11.33
CA ALA A 133 -12.53 -7.70 -12.33
C ALA A 133 -12.97 -6.30 -12.72
N GLN A 134 -14.27 -6.01 -12.65
CA GLN A 134 -14.86 -4.72 -13.03
C GLN A 134 -14.98 -3.73 -11.86
N MET A 135 -14.73 -4.19 -10.63
CA MET A 135 -14.76 -3.30 -9.45
C MET A 135 -13.56 -2.35 -9.46
N PRO A 136 -13.70 -1.11 -8.95
CA PRO A 136 -12.59 -0.22 -8.72
C PRO A 136 -11.45 -0.90 -7.95
N ASP A 137 -10.23 -0.45 -8.15
CA ASP A 137 -9.13 -0.86 -7.25
C ASP A 137 -9.36 -0.26 -5.86
N GLU A 138 -9.18 -1.07 -4.83
CA GLU A 138 -9.20 -0.63 -3.45
C GLU A 138 -7.76 -0.46 -2.97
N VAL A 139 -7.47 0.69 -2.38
CA VAL A 139 -6.15 1.04 -1.86
C VAL A 139 -6.27 1.65 -0.48
N ASN A 140 -5.52 1.11 0.46
CA ASN A 140 -5.33 1.70 1.77
C ASN A 140 -4.04 2.53 1.74
N LEU A 141 -4.13 3.83 2.03
CA LEU A 141 -2.99 4.71 2.25
C LEU A 141 -2.76 4.83 3.77
N THR A 142 -1.69 4.25 4.24
CA THR A 142 -1.24 4.39 5.63
C THR A 142 -0.23 5.52 5.72
N ILE A 143 -0.59 6.58 6.44
CA ILE A 143 0.27 7.71 6.76
C ILE A 143 1.08 7.36 8.00
N ASN A 144 2.41 7.45 7.93
CA ASN A 144 3.27 7.28 9.08
C ASN A 144 3.35 8.57 9.91
N GLY A 145 2.52 8.68 10.95
CA GLY A 145 2.48 9.87 11.80
C GLY A 145 3.78 10.18 12.56
N ASN A 146 4.71 9.23 12.62
CA ASN A 146 6.02 9.41 13.28
C ASN A 146 7.13 9.84 12.32
N HIS A 147 6.87 9.84 11.00
CA HIS A 147 7.86 10.30 10.03
C HIS A 147 7.99 11.82 10.06
N ALA A 148 9.22 12.32 10.13
CA ALA A 148 9.53 13.75 10.30
C ALA A 148 8.91 14.68 9.24
N ILE A 149 8.64 14.17 8.03
CA ILE A 149 8.06 14.94 6.94
C ILE A 149 6.67 15.51 7.29
N PHE A 150 5.87 14.80 8.12
CA PHE A 150 4.54 15.24 8.48
C PHE A 150 4.55 16.43 9.45
N GLN A 151 5.55 16.52 10.32
CA GLN A 151 5.71 17.69 11.17
C GLN A 151 5.99 18.97 10.35
N ALA A 152 6.73 18.84 9.24
CA ALA A 152 6.99 19.95 8.34
C ALA A 152 5.77 20.23 7.44
N LEU A 153 5.17 19.19 6.88
CA LEU A 153 4.02 19.29 5.97
C LEU A 153 2.81 19.97 6.64
N LEU A 154 2.47 19.56 7.87
CA LEU A 154 1.33 20.14 8.59
C LEU A 154 1.54 21.59 9.05
N LYS A 155 2.79 22.05 9.12
CA LYS A 155 3.15 23.43 9.45
C LYS A 155 3.36 24.32 8.21
N GLU A 156 3.27 23.79 7.00
CA GLU A 156 3.42 24.56 5.76
C GLU A 156 2.26 25.55 5.65
N PRO A 157 2.53 26.88 5.62
CA PRO A 157 1.49 27.88 5.59
C PRO A 157 0.85 28.06 4.20
N ASP A 158 1.55 27.67 3.15
CA ASP A 158 1.05 27.70 1.77
C ASP A 158 0.23 26.43 1.51
N ILE A 159 -1.08 26.59 1.43
CA ILE A 159 -2.03 25.50 1.24
C ILE A 159 -1.79 24.77 -0.09
N ASP A 160 -1.49 25.49 -1.16
CA ASP A 160 -1.24 24.89 -2.48
C ASP A 160 0.03 24.03 -2.48
N LYS A 161 1.06 24.53 -1.80
CA LYS A 161 2.31 23.79 -1.63
C LYS A 161 2.11 22.56 -0.75
N GLN A 162 1.37 22.70 0.35
CA GLN A 162 1.01 21.61 1.25
C GLN A 162 0.27 20.49 0.50
N GLN A 163 -0.74 20.83 -0.30
CA GLN A 163 -1.49 19.86 -1.10
C GLN A 163 -0.64 19.18 -2.16
N LYS A 164 0.22 19.92 -2.86
CA LYS A 164 1.15 19.36 -3.86
C LYS A 164 2.13 18.36 -3.24
N GLN A 165 2.65 18.67 -2.06
CA GLN A 165 3.54 17.77 -1.32
C GLN A 165 2.83 16.51 -0.85
N ALA A 166 1.63 16.65 -0.26
CA ALA A 166 0.81 15.50 0.15
C ALA A 166 0.47 14.59 -1.05
N ARG A 167 0.07 15.20 -2.18
CA ARG A 167 -0.22 14.45 -3.40
C ARG A 167 1.03 13.71 -3.90
N ASN A 168 2.19 14.32 -3.90
CA ASN A 168 3.43 13.66 -4.30
C ASN A 168 3.78 12.46 -3.42
N LEU A 169 3.61 12.58 -2.11
CA LEU A 169 3.85 11.46 -1.19
C LEU A 169 2.91 10.28 -1.46
N ALA A 170 1.63 10.57 -1.72
CA ALA A 170 0.66 9.55 -2.08
C ALA A 170 0.99 8.90 -3.43
N ASP A 171 1.36 9.69 -4.43
CA ASP A 171 1.71 9.18 -5.76
C ASP A 171 2.98 8.31 -5.72
N LEU A 172 3.96 8.63 -4.88
CA LEU A 172 5.12 7.76 -4.62
C LEU A 172 4.70 6.40 -4.04
N ALA A 173 3.77 6.41 -3.08
CA ALA A 173 3.24 5.18 -2.50
C ALA A 173 2.45 4.35 -3.52
N LEU A 174 1.61 4.99 -4.34
CA LEU A 174 0.86 4.34 -5.42
C LEU A 174 1.78 3.80 -6.52
N LEU A 175 2.85 4.51 -6.85
CA LEU A 175 3.85 4.07 -7.81
C LEU A 175 4.53 2.77 -7.36
N SER A 176 4.82 2.64 -6.06
CA SER A 176 5.42 1.43 -5.49
C SER A 176 4.53 0.18 -5.66
N GLN A 177 3.21 0.38 -5.75
CA GLN A 177 2.22 -0.67 -6.01
C GLN A 177 1.91 -0.87 -7.50
N GLY A 178 2.55 -0.10 -8.39
CA GLY A 178 2.25 -0.13 -9.82
C GLY A 178 0.86 0.39 -10.18
N LEU A 179 0.24 1.16 -9.29
CA LEU A 179 -1.11 1.72 -9.45
C LEU A 179 -1.12 3.08 -10.15
N LEU A 180 0.02 3.77 -10.17
CA LEU A 180 0.14 5.07 -10.84
C LEU A 180 0.40 4.86 -12.33
N LYS A 181 -0.59 5.17 -13.19
CA LYS A 181 -0.54 4.89 -14.63
C LYS A 181 -1.14 6.06 -15.43
N GLY A 182 -0.87 6.07 -16.75
CA GLY A 182 -1.49 7.00 -17.70
C GLY A 182 -1.30 8.46 -17.31
N ALA A 183 -2.39 9.23 -17.32
CA ALA A 183 -2.37 10.66 -17.03
C ALA A 183 -1.87 10.97 -15.61
N GLU A 184 -2.21 10.15 -14.62
CA GLU A 184 -1.78 10.34 -13.24
C GLU A 184 -0.26 10.22 -13.08
N LEU A 185 0.36 9.25 -13.77
CA LEU A 185 1.83 9.13 -13.81
C LEU A 185 2.48 10.34 -14.50
N THR A 186 1.91 10.79 -15.60
CA THR A 186 2.40 11.98 -16.30
C THR A 186 2.32 13.22 -15.41
N ASN A 187 1.20 13.41 -14.72
CA ASN A 187 1.01 14.52 -13.80
C ASN A 187 1.97 14.47 -12.62
N PHE A 188 2.22 13.27 -12.08
CA PHE A 188 3.22 13.06 -11.03
C PHE A 188 4.62 13.44 -11.48
N ILE A 189 5.05 13.00 -12.67
CA ILE A 189 6.37 13.34 -13.23
C ILE A 189 6.51 14.85 -13.36
N ASN A 190 5.51 15.53 -13.93
CA ASN A 190 5.54 16.98 -14.11
C ASN A 190 5.64 17.72 -12.76
N ARG A 191 4.84 17.35 -11.76
CA ARG A 191 4.93 17.93 -10.42
C ARG A 191 6.28 17.68 -9.76
N SER A 192 6.84 16.48 -9.93
CA SER A 192 8.15 16.13 -9.37
C SER A 192 9.28 16.98 -9.95
N VAL A 193 9.22 17.27 -11.27
CA VAL A 193 10.18 18.18 -11.92
C VAL A 193 10.01 19.61 -11.41
N ASP A 194 8.78 20.07 -11.18
CA ASP A 194 8.53 21.43 -10.67
C ASP A 194 9.02 21.63 -9.22
N LEU A 195 9.05 20.56 -8.42
CA LEU A 195 9.63 20.61 -7.06
C LEU A 195 11.16 20.70 -7.03
N LEU A 196 11.84 20.45 -8.16
CA LEU A 196 13.30 20.56 -8.28
C LEU A 196 13.76 21.95 -8.71
N LYS A 197 12.82 22.86 -9.04
CA LYS A 197 13.10 24.25 -9.41
C LYS A 197 13.09 25.17 -8.20
#